data_f7c3f060460ee5cf2e8362a68fc65622
#
_entry.id   f7c3f060460ee5cf2e8362a68fc65622
#
_cell.length_a   1.000
_cell.length_b   1.000
_cell.length_c   1.000
_cell.angle_alpha   90.00
_cell.angle_beta   90.00
_cell.angle_gamma   90.00
#
_symmetry.space_group_name_H-M   'P 1'
#
loop_
_entity.id
_entity.type
_entity.pdbx_description
1 polymer ?
#
loop_
_entity_poly.entity_id
_entity_poly.type
_entity_poly.pdbx_seq_one_letter_code
_entity_poly.pdbx_strand_id
1 'polypeptide(L)'
;MVSALTRQTGQLLSQKALTQWLWRGRAVKLADGTGVSMPDTAENQAAYPQPSSQAAGVGFPLARLVMVSCLATGAALDMAIGPHQGKGSGELGLVRGLLKGFNPGDVMLADALYGNTSWSPI
;
A
#
# COMPACT_ATOMS: atom_id res chain seq x y z
N MET A 1 3.93 11.44 -9.83
CA MET A 1 3.60 11.06 -11.24
C MET A 1 3.19 9.60 -11.36
N VAL A 2 4.00 8.64 -10.90
CA VAL A 2 3.68 7.20 -10.98
C VAL A 2 2.38 6.85 -10.26
N SER A 3 2.16 7.35 -9.06
CA SER A 3 0.93 7.10 -8.28
C SER A 3 -0.33 7.66 -8.94
N ALA A 4 -0.23 8.81 -9.62
CA ALA A 4 -1.36 9.38 -10.37
C ALA A 4 -1.73 8.50 -11.56
N LEU A 5 -0.73 8.02 -12.30
CA LEU A 5 -0.94 7.10 -13.42
C LEU A 5 -1.55 5.78 -12.94
N THR A 6 -1.04 5.22 -11.86
CA THR A 6 -1.58 4.00 -11.24
C THR A 6 -3.03 4.16 -10.88
N ARG A 7 -3.41 5.28 -10.24
CA ARG A 7 -4.81 5.55 -9.88
C ARG A 7 -5.71 5.65 -11.10
N GLN A 8 -5.31 6.40 -12.12
CA GLN A 8 -6.11 6.55 -13.34
C GLN A 8 -6.30 5.22 -14.06
N THR A 9 -5.23 4.49 -14.29
CA THR A 9 -5.28 3.20 -14.99
C THR A 9 -6.07 2.17 -14.18
N GLY A 10 -5.82 2.08 -12.88
CA GLY A 10 -6.53 1.17 -11.99
C GLY A 10 -8.02 1.46 -11.92
N GLN A 11 -8.39 2.74 -11.86
CA GLN A 11 -9.79 3.17 -11.85
C GLN A 11 -10.52 2.82 -13.15
N LEU A 12 -9.88 3.05 -14.29
CA LEU A 12 -10.43 2.67 -15.60
C LEU A 12 -10.61 1.16 -15.73
N LEU A 13 -9.66 0.38 -15.24
CA LEU A 13 -9.75 -1.08 -15.25
C LEU A 13 -10.82 -1.60 -14.29
N SER A 14 -10.92 -1.05 -13.09
CA SER A 14 -11.90 -1.49 -12.09
C SER A 14 -13.34 -1.22 -12.53
N GLN A 15 -13.58 -0.18 -13.31
CA GLN A 15 -14.90 0.10 -13.90
C GLN A 15 -15.35 -0.98 -14.91
N LYS A 16 -14.42 -1.76 -15.43
CA LYS A 16 -14.70 -2.87 -16.34
C LYS A 16 -15.03 -4.18 -15.63
N ALA A 17 -15.02 -4.19 -14.30
CA ALA A 17 -15.35 -5.39 -13.53
C ALA A 17 -16.79 -5.81 -13.79
N LEU A 18 -16.98 -7.10 -14.07
CA LEU A 18 -18.34 -7.66 -14.23
C LEU A 18 -19.00 -7.75 -12.86
N THR A 19 -20.33 -7.56 -12.82
CA THR A 19 -21.11 -7.60 -11.57
C THR A 19 -20.93 -8.92 -10.81
N GLN A 20 -20.78 -10.03 -11.53
CA GLN A 20 -20.54 -11.36 -10.96
C GLN A 20 -19.18 -11.51 -10.27
N TRP A 21 -18.22 -10.59 -10.52
CA TRP A 21 -16.91 -10.58 -9.87
C TRP A 21 -16.90 -9.76 -8.57
N LEU A 22 -18.00 -9.10 -8.27
CA LEU A 22 -18.16 -8.33 -7.04
C LEU A 22 -18.64 -9.25 -5.90
N TRP A 23 -18.24 -8.93 -4.69
CA TRP A 23 -18.72 -9.65 -3.52
C TRP A 23 -20.01 -9.01 -3.00
N ARG A 24 -21.15 -9.68 -3.19
CA ARG A 24 -22.48 -9.15 -2.84
C ARG A 24 -22.72 -7.75 -3.41
N GLY A 25 -22.33 -7.52 -4.65
CA GLY A 25 -22.43 -6.23 -5.32
C GLY A 25 -21.41 -5.17 -4.87
N ARG A 26 -20.43 -5.56 -4.06
CA ARG A 26 -19.39 -4.65 -3.52
C ARG A 26 -18.04 -4.90 -4.14
N ALA A 27 -17.30 -3.84 -4.41
CA ALA A 27 -15.92 -3.95 -4.81
C ALA A 27 -15.05 -4.39 -3.62
N VAL A 28 -14.21 -5.39 -3.82
CA VAL A 28 -13.22 -5.84 -2.84
C VAL A 28 -11.86 -5.31 -3.25
N LYS A 29 -11.21 -4.61 -2.34
CA LYS A 29 -9.86 -4.05 -2.51
C LYS A 29 -8.90 -4.73 -1.55
N LEU A 30 -7.80 -5.23 -2.11
CA LEU A 30 -6.72 -5.86 -1.36
C LEU A 30 -5.71 -4.79 -0.96
N ALA A 31 -5.35 -4.76 0.32
CA ALA A 31 -4.23 -3.95 0.80
C ALA A 31 -3.13 -4.88 1.32
N ASP A 32 -1.94 -4.74 0.78
CA ASP A 32 -0.79 -5.55 1.18
C ASP A 32 0.49 -4.73 1.12
N GLY A 33 1.45 -5.07 1.97
CA GLY A 33 2.73 -4.39 2.11
C GLY A 33 3.90 -5.32 1.87
N THR A 34 4.98 -4.74 1.32
CA THR A 34 6.24 -5.45 1.11
C THR A 34 7.44 -4.53 1.37
N GLY A 35 8.58 -5.14 1.66
CA GLY A 35 9.86 -4.43 1.73
C GLY A 35 10.55 -4.43 0.38
N VAL A 36 11.12 -3.30 0.01
CA VAL A 36 11.88 -3.12 -1.24
C VAL A 36 13.27 -2.61 -0.91
N SER A 37 14.30 -3.38 -1.25
CA SER A 37 15.69 -2.94 -1.16
C SER A 37 16.02 -1.97 -2.28
N MET A 38 16.76 -0.93 -1.95
CA MET A 38 17.20 0.10 -2.89
C MET A 38 18.72 0.06 -3.07
N PRO A 39 19.25 0.62 -4.16
CA PRO A 39 20.68 0.80 -4.33
C PRO A 39 21.28 1.56 -3.13
N ASP A 40 22.47 1.15 -2.71
CA ASP A 40 23.16 1.77 -1.57
C ASP A 40 23.81 3.09 -2.00
N THR A 41 23.03 4.16 -1.96
CA THR A 41 23.48 5.53 -2.17
C THR A 41 23.22 6.37 -0.93
N ALA A 42 23.97 7.46 -0.76
CA ALA A 42 23.80 8.35 0.37
C ALA A 42 22.38 8.93 0.43
N GLU A 43 21.81 9.26 -0.71
CA GLU A 43 20.45 9.80 -0.82
C GLU A 43 19.41 8.76 -0.39
N ASN A 44 19.57 7.50 -0.85
CA ASN A 44 18.67 6.43 -0.46
C ASN A 44 18.79 6.07 1.01
N GLN A 45 20.01 6.04 1.56
CA GLN A 45 20.22 5.82 3.01
C GLN A 45 19.60 6.93 3.84
N ALA A 46 19.65 8.18 3.38
CA ALA A 46 19.03 9.31 4.10
C ALA A 46 17.49 9.20 4.11
N ALA A 47 16.88 8.83 2.98
CA ALA A 47 15.43 8.74 2.83
C ALA A 47 14.85 7.41 3.36
N TYR A 48 15.57 6.32 3.17
CA TYR A 48 15.15 4.94 3.49
C TYR A 48 16.28 4.18 4.19
N PRO A 49 16.59 4.51 5.45
CA PRO A 49 17.73 3.91 6.14
C PRO A 49 17.69 2.38 6.16
N GLN A 50 18.86 1.77 6.13
CA GLN A 50 18.99 0.34 6.38
C GLN A 50 18.38 -0.04 7.75
N PRO A 51 17.95 -1.31 7.95
CA PRO A 51 17.44 -1.77 9.24
C PRO A 51 18.45 -1.55 10.38
N SER A 52 17.99 -1.06 11.52
CA SER A 52 18.83 -0.80 12.69
C SER A 52 19.42 -2.07 13.32
N SER A 53 18.88 -3.25 12.96
CA SER A 53 19.42 -4.55 13.38
C SER A 53 20.71 -4.93 12.67
N GLN A 54 21.09 -4.22 11.61
CA GLN A 54 22.32 -4.46 10.85
C GLN A 54 23.38 -3.43 11.23
N ALA A 55 24.63 -3.86 11.25
CA ALA A 55 25.75 -2.96 11.50
C ALA A 55 25.79 -1.82 10.47
N ALA A 56 26.19 -0.63 10.89
CA ALA A 56 26.28 0.54 10.04
C ALA A 56 27.15 0.26 8.80
N GLY A 57 26.66 0.65 7.62
CA GLY A 57 27.35 0.50 6.35
C GLY A 57 27.32 -0.92 5.75
N VAL A 58 26.58 -1.84 6.35
CA VAL A 58 26.50 -3.25 5.88
C VAL A 58 25.15 -3.54 5.21
N GLY A 59 24.09 -2.84 5.61
CA GLY A 59 22.74 -3.05 5.08
C GLY A 59 22.42 -2.13 3.90
N PHE A 60 21.52 -2.58 3.05
CA PHE A 60 20.95 -1.76 1.98
C PHE A 60 19.81 -0.89 2.51
N PRO A 61 19.59 0.29 1.90
CA PRO A 61 18.39 1.07 2.15
C PRO A 61 17.14 0.21 1.93
N LEU A 62 16.18 0.31 2.84
CA LEU A 62 14.97 -0.49 2.80
C LEU A 62 13.73 0.40 2.87
N ALA A 63 12.93 0.37 1.83
CA ALA A 63 11.63 1.02 1.78
C ALA A 63 10.51 0.04 2.08
N ARG A 64 9.43 0.55 2.63
CA ARG A 64 8.16 -0.15 2.74
C ARG A 64 7.22 0.35 1.66
N LEU A 65 6.69 -0.56 0.87
CA LEU A 65 5.69 -0.29 -0.15
C LEU A 65 4.36 -0.91 0.28
N VAL A 66 3.29 -0.14 0.21
CA VAL A 66 1.93 -0.66 0.37
C VAL A 66 1.17 -0.40 -0.93
N MET A 67 0.47 -1.41 -1.41
CA MET A 67 -0.34 -1.34 -2.61
C MET A 67 -1.78 -1.73 -2.31
N VAL A 68 -2.71 -1.01 -2.92
CA VAL A 68 -4.12 -1.39 -2.97
C VAL A 68 -4.44 -1.86 -4.37
N SER A 69 -5.02 -3.05 -4.49
CA SER A 69 -5.41 -3.64 -5.76
C SER A 69 -6.88 -4.05 -5.78
N CYS A 70 -7.47 -4.07 -6.96
CA CYS A 70 -8.83 -4.52 -7.18
C CYS A 70 -8.86 -6.05 -7.28
N LEU A 71 -9.61 -6.73 -6.42
CA LEU A 71 -9.74 -8.19 -6.47
C LEU A 71 -10.38 -8.67 -7.77
N ALA A 72 -11.40 -7.96 -8.25
CA ALA A 72 -12.15 -8.36 -9.44
C ALA A 72 -11.32 -8.34 -10.72
N THR A 73 -10.44 -7.35 -10.88
CA THR A 73 -9.66 -7.14 -12.11
C THR A 73 -8.17 -7.42 -11.96
N GLY A 74 -7.66 -7.51 -10.73
CA GLY A 74 -6.23 -7.60 -10.44
C GLY A 74 -5.47 -6.29 -10.66
N ALA A 75 -6.16 -5.20 -10.97
CA ALA A 75 -5.52 -3.92 -11.25
C ALA A 75 -4.98 -3.26 -9.97
N ALA A 76 -3.78 -2.68 -10.04
CA ALA A 76 -3.27 -1.79 -9.01
C ALA A 76 -4.09 -0.48 -9.02
N LEU A 77 -4.62 -0.10 -7.86
CA LEU A 77 -5.47 1.08 -7.71
C LEU A 77 -4.71 2.27 -7.13
N ASP A 78 -3.84 2.02 -6.17
CA ASP A 78 -3.01 3.05 -5.54
C ASP A 78 -1.83 2.42 -4.82
N MET A 79 -0.81 3.23 -4.52
CA MET A 79 0.37 2.79 -3.79
C MET A 79 0.92 3.90 -2.89
N ALA A 80 1.57 3.52 -1.81
CA ALA A 80 2.32 4.40 -0.94
C ALA A 80 3.66 3.78 -0.61
N ILE A 81 4.68 4.62 -0.49
CA ILE A 81 6.03 4.22 -0.11
C ILE A 81 6.48 5.04 1.09
N GLY A 82 7.22 4.42 1.98
CA GLY A 82 7.81 5.09 3.13
C GLY A 82 9.03 4.32 3.64
N PRO A 83 9.79 4.90 4.57
CA PRO A 83 10.90 4.20 5.19
C PRO A 83 10.40 2.99 5.98
N HIS A 84 11.22 1.94 6.03
CA HIS A 84 10.89 0.71 6.75
C HIS A 84 10.71 0.95 8.26
N GLN A 85 11.44 1.91 8.82
CA GLN A 85 11.40 2.29 10.23
C GLN A 85 11.02 3.77 10.39
N GLY A 86 10.39 4.10 11.52
CA GLY A 86 10.02 5.45 11.88
C GLY A 86 8.57 5.59 12.35
N LYS A 87 8.27 6.66 13.09
CA LYS A 87 6.90 6.98 13.52
C LYS A 87 6.04 7.33 12.30
N GLY A 88 4.88 6.67 12.18
CA GLY A 88 3.91 6.94 11.12
C GLY A 88 4.24 6.33 9.76
N SER A 89 5.42 5.71 9.60
CA SER A 89 5.84 5.01 8.39
C SER A 89 5.56 3.51 8.42
N GLY A 90 4.95 3.02 9.49
CA GLY A 90 4.46 1.65 9.53
C GLY A 90 3.41 1.39 8.46
N GLU A 91 3.24 0.14 8.10
CA GLU A 91 2.28 -0.30 7.09
C GLU A 91 0.89 0.31 7.29
N LEU A 92 0.42 0.35 8.54
CA LEU A 92 -0.86 0.95 8.91
C LEU A 92 -0.95 2.45 8.60
N GLY A 93 0.16 3.19 8.81
CA GLY A 93 0.21 4.61 8.47
C GLY A 93 0.09 4.85 6.97
N LEU A 94 0.76 4.01 6.17
CA LEU A 94 0.68 4.07 4.71
C LEU A 94 -0.71 3.67 4.20
N VAL A 95 -1.30 2.60 4.75
CA VAL A 95 -2.67 2.17 4.40
C VAL A 95 -3.69 3.27 4.69
N ARG A 96 -3.60 3.93 5.85
CA ARG A 96 -4.52 5.03 6.20
C ARG A 96 -4.50 6.15 5.16
N GLY A 97 -3.32 6.48 4.62
CA GLY A 97 -3.20 7.45 3.53
C GLY A 97 -3.88 7.01 2.23
N LEU A 98 -3.99 5.70 2.00
CA LEU A 98 -4.62 5.14 0.80
C LEU A 98 -6.14 4.97 0.93
N LEU A 99 -6.69 5.02 2.15
CA LEU A 99 -8.14 4.86 2.39
C LEU A 99 -9.00 5.92 1.70
N LYS A 100 -8.45 7.09 1.46
CA LYS A 100 -9.15 8.16 0.71
C LYS A 100 -9.55 7.74 -0.73
N GLY A 101 -8.91 6.70 -1.27
CA GLY A 101 -9.28 6.11 -2.56
C GLY A 101 -10.39 5.06 -2.49
N PHE A 102 -10.92 4.79 -1.30
CA PHE A 102 -12.03 3.87 -1.10
C PHE A 102 -13.37 4.62 -1.19
N ASN A 103 -14.36 3.96 -1.77
CA ASN A 103 -15.72 4.46 -1.82
C ASN A 103 -16.57 3.83 -0.71
N PRO A 104 -17.66 4.51 -0.28
CA PRO A 104 -18.63 3.90 0.63
C PRO A 104 -19.13 2.56 0.07
N GLY A 105 -19.13 1.53 0.91
CA GLY A 105 -19.56 0.18 0.51
C GLY A 105 -18.43 -0.71 -0.01
N ASP A 106 -17.25 -0.18 -0.30
CA ASP A 106 -16.08 -1.00 -0.61
C ASP A 106 -15.70 -1.90 0.56
N VAL A 107 -15.18 -3.07 0.26
CA VAL A 107 -14.66 -4.01 1.25
C VAL A 107 -13.13 -4.03 1.15
N MET A 108 -12.47 -3.84 2.26
CA MET A 108 -11.00 -4.01 2.35
C MET A 108 -10.68 -5.42 2.84
N LEU A 109 -9.84 -6.12 2.09
CA LEU A 109 -9.24 -7.38 2.47
C LEU A 109 -7.74 -7.14 2.73
N ALA A 110 -7.29 -7.44 3.93
CA ALA A 110 -5.90 -7.22 4.35
C ALA A 110 -5.49 -8.26 5.40
N ASP A 111 -4.21 -8.32 5.72
CA ASP A 111 -3.69 -9.19 6.78
C ASP A 111 -4.36 -8.87 8.13
N ALA A 112 -4.45 -9.88 8.99
CA ALA A 112 -5.02 -9.81 10.34
C ALA A 112 -4.37 -8.73 11.23
N LEU A 113 -3.13 -8.35 10.97
CA LEU A 113 -2.46 -7.23 11.65
C LEU A 113 -3.21 -5.90 11.52
N TYR A 114 -3.97 -5.72 10.44
CA TYR A 114 -4.78 -4.52 10.22
C TYR A 114 -6.09 -4.52 11.03
N GLY A 115 -6.54 -5.69 11.48
CA GLY A 115 -7.78 -5.84 12.26
C GLY A 115 -7.69 -5.38 13.71
N ASN A 116 -6.48 -5.24 14.26
CA ASN A 116 -6.26 -4.85 15.66
C ASN A 116 -6.24 -3.33 15.90
N THR A 117 -6.48 -2.55 14.87
CA THR A 117 -6.55 -1.10 15.00
C THR A 117 -8.01 -0.66 14.98
N SER A 118 -8.37 0.20 15.95
CA SER A 118 -9.67 0.88 15.94
C SER A 118 -9.74 1.76 14.69
N TRP A 119 -10.40 1.26 13.67
CA TRP A 119 -10.77 2.04 12.51
C TRP A 119 -11.97 2.90 12.91
N SER A 120 -11.75 4.19 13.18
CA SER A 120 -12.86 5.13 13.23
C SER A 120 -13.39 5.28 11.81
N PRO A 121 -14.68 5.02 11.56
CA PRO A 121 -15.26 5.36 10.28
C PRO A 121 -15.11 6.87 10.05
N ILE A 122 -14.64 7.21 8.90
CA ILE A 122 -14.57 8.60 8.44
C ILE A 122 -15.98 9.11 8.20
#